data_abdaa9aa29822ca03e89fe12a271f016
#
_entry.id   abdaa9aa29822ca03e89fe12a271f016
#
_cell.length_a   1.000
_cell.length_b   1.000
_cell.length_c   1.000
_cell.angle_alpha   90.00
_cell.angle_beta   90.00
_cell.angle_gamma   90.00
#
_symmetry.space_group_name_H-M   'P 1'
#
loop_
_entity.id
_entity.type
_entity.pdbx_description
1 polymer ?
#
loop_
_entity_poly.entity_id
_entity_poly.type
_entity_poly.pdbx_seq_one_letter_code
_entity_poly.pdbx_strand_id
1 'polypeptide(L)'
;MIAAAGVVSLSFLATSSYAADLGKDDEIAIRGDIVGVDPTTRMIIVDSPERDTLGYQVLANTGDRSTGGDIFPKLKSGMTIDMRYYRIIDLMVAKTTPETEKEAASMISDPAKAPGILNTGVKVKVWQVKGMVVRTDMAAKKIDIVDPNGGMVYRTPWIKSKEGQATLASLKPGDGVVCVFTQRTAFEVVPIH
;
A
#
# COMPACT_ATOMS: atom_id res chain seq x y z
N MET A 1 28.37 18.69 52.00
CA MET A 1 28.21 17.57 51.08
C MET A 1 26.77 17.53 50.63
N ILE A 2 26.48 17.97 49.41
CA ILE A 2 25.13 17.97 48.83
C ILE A 2 25.18 16.99 47.70
N ALA A 3 24.45 15.89 47.84
CA ALA A 3 24.32 14.88 46.79
C ALA A 3 23.25 15.33 45.78
N ALA A 4 23.65 15.54 44.53
CA ALA A 4 22.74 15.80 43.44
C ALA A 4 22.19 14.46 42.90
N ALA A 5 20.89 14.23 43.06
CA ALA A 5 20.18 13.12 42.44
C ALA A 5 19.90 13.46 40.99
N GLY A 6 20.57 12.77 40.05
CA GLY A 6 20.29 12.87 38.62
C GLY A 6 19.00 12.13 38.28
N VAL A 7 18.02 12.84 37.78
CA VAL A 7 16.81 12.27 37.21
C VAL A 7 17.13 11.77 35.78
N VAL A 8 17.22 10.48 35.60
CA VAL A 8 17.30 9.85 34.26
C VAL A 8 15.89 9.81 33.70
N SER A 9 15.57 10.74 32.78
CA SER A 9 14.34 10.65 31.98
C SER A 9 14.48 9.55 30.97
N LEU A 10 13.84 8.41 31.19
CA LEU A 10 13.61 7.41 30.17
C LEU A 10 12.53 7.96 29.21
N SER A 11 12.97 8.47 28.08
CA SER A 11 12.07 8.74 26.95
C SER A 11 11.65 7.40 26.34
N PHE A 12 10.45 6.95 26.66
CA PHE A 12 9.81 5.88 25.91
C PHE A 12 9.55 6.41 24.51
N LEU A 13 10.37 5.99 23.55
CA LEU A 13 10.02 6.07 22.13
C LEU A 13 8.83 5.14 21.95
N ALA A 14 7.64 5.70 21.85
CA ALA A 14 6.47 4.98 21.37
C ALA A 14 6.74 4.59 19.93
N THR A 15 7.16 3.36 19.71
CA THR A 15 7.15 2.74 18.40
C THR A 15 5.68 2.60 18.01
N SER A 16 5.20 3.53 17.20
CA SER A 16 3.88 3.42 16.58
C SER A 16 3.91 2.21 15.66
N SER A 17 3.31 1.13 16.11
CA SER A 17 3.10 -0.06 15.28
C SER A 17 1.99 0.27 14.29
N TYR A 18 2.34 0.71 13.09
CA TYR A 18 1.43 0.80 11.96
C TYR A 18 1.11 -0.63 11.48
N ALA A 19 0.20 -1.29 12.17
CA ALA A 19 -0.26 -2.60 11.75
C ALA A 19 -1.41 -2.43 10.77
N ALA A 20 -1.11 -2.39 9.48
CA ALA A 20 -2.13 -2.65 8.46
C ALA A 20 -2.38 -4.16 8.44
N ASP A 21 -3.37 -4.62 9.18
CA ASP A 21 -3.79 -6.01 9.11
C ASP A 21 -4.50 -6.24 7.77
N LEU A 22 -3.89 -7.07 6.89
CA LEU A 22 -4.52 -7.56 5.67
C LEU A 22 -5.60 -8.58 6.09
N GLY A 23 -6.77 -8.07 6.45
CA GLY A 23 -7.91 -8.90 6.83
C GLY A 23 -8.71 -9.40 5.64
N LYS A 24 -9.62 -10.35 5.88
CA LYS A 24 -10.56 -10.84 4.85
C LYS A 24 -11.38 -9.72 4.19
N ASP A 25 -11.59 -8.61 4.88
CA ASP A 25 -12.30 -7.44 4.37
C ASP A 25 -11.54 -6.66 3.28
N ASP A 26 -10.25 -6.96 3.11
CA ASP A 26 -9.39 -6.36 2.08
C ASP A 26 -9.26 -7.24 0.84
N GLU A 27 -9.78 -8.44 0.91
CA GLU A 27 -9.84 -9.36 -0.23
C GLU A 27 -11.01 -8.98 -1.14
N ILE A 28 -10.72 -8.88 -2.43
CA ILE A 28 -11.72 -8.60 -3.45
C ILE A 28 -11.62 -9.68 -4.52
N ALA A 29 -12.77 -10.24 -4.91
CA ALA A 29 -12.88 -11.13 -6.04
C ALA A 29 -13.41 -10.34 -7.24
N ILE A 30 -12.82 -10.56 -8.41
CA ILE A 30 -13.29 -10.02 -9.69
C ILE A 30 -13.15 -11.05 -10.81
N ARG A 31 -13.97 -10.87 -11.85
CA ARG A 31 -13.78 -11.48 -13.15
C ARG A 31 -13.42 -10.39 -14.16
N GLY A 32 -12.49 -10.68 -15.08
CA GLY A 32 -12.12 -9.73 -16.12
C GLY A 32 -11.17 -10.31 -17.15
N ASP A 33 -10.89 -9.51 -18.16
CA ASP A 33 -9.99 -9.87 -19.25
C ASP A 33 -8.62 -9.25 -19.07
N ILE A 34 -7.57 -10.04 -19.23
CA ILE A 34 -6.20 -9.52 -19.23
C ILE A 34 -5.99 -8.73 -20.52
N VAL A 35 -5.76 -7.43 -20.40
CA VAL A 35 -5.45 -6.54 -21.53
C VAL A 35 -3.95 -6.24 -21.66
N GLY A 36 -3.16 -6.55 -20.63
CA GLY A 36 -1.71 -6.39 -20.66
C GLY A 36 -1.01 -7.27 -19.64
N VAL A 37 0.24 -7.65 -19.94
CA VAL A 37 1.13 -8.41 -19.05
C VAL A 37 2.53 -7.79 -19.11
N ASP A 38 3.08 -7.43 -17.96
CA ASP A 38 4.49 -7.03 -17.82
C ASP A 38 5.25 -8.12 -17.05
N PRO A 39 6.08 -8.91 -17.74
CA PRO A 39 6.83 -10.01 -17.11
C PRO A 39 7.94 -9.50 -16.18
N THR A 40 8.46 -8.29 -16.41
CA THR A 40 9.56 -7.72 -15.61
C THR A 40 9.11 -7.39 -14.20
N THR A 41 7.92 -6.81 -14.09
CA THR A 41 7.35 -6.39 -12.80
C THR A 41 6.33 -7.37 -12.25
N ARG A 42 5.99 -8.44 -13.00
CA ARG A 42 4.91 -9.38 -12.70
C ARG A 42 3.55 -8.67 -12.55
N MET A 43 3.31 -7.67 -13.38
CA MET A 43 2.04 -6.95 -13.41
C MET A 43 1.14 -7.49 -14.51
N ILE A 44 -0.15 -7.57 -14.21
CA ILE A 44 -1.20 -7.72 -15.21
C ILE A 44 -2.11 -6.50 -15.19
N ILE A 45 -2.61 -6.13 -16.34
CA ILE A 45 -3.66 -5.12 -16.47
C ILE A 45 -4.93 -5.87 -16.80
N VAL A 46 -5.96 -5.70 -15.99
CA VAL A 46 -7.24 -6.38 -16.12
C VAL A 46 -8.35 -5.37 -16.36
N ASP A 47 -9.12 -5.58 -17.38
CA ASP A 47 -10.38 -4.91 -17.65
C ASP A 47 -11.53 -5.73 -17.08
N SER A 48 -12.36 -5.12 -16.25
CA SER A 48 -13.45 -5.79 -15.55
C SER A 48 -14.74 -5.00 -15.71
N PRO A 49 -15.87 -5.64 -16.03
CA PRO A 49 -17.17 -4.95 -16.10
C PRO A 49 -17.59 -4.26 -14.82
N GLU A 50 -17.07 -4.73 -13.67
CA GLU A 50 -17.41 -4.20 -12.35
C GLU A 50 -16.49 -3.08 -11.89
N ARG A 51 -15.38 -2.86 -12.61
CA ARG A 51 -14.34 -1.89 -12.23
C ARG A 51 -13.63 -1.37 -13.46
N ASP A 52 -12.99 -0.20 -13.30
CA ASP A 52 -12.10 0.35 -14.33
C ASP A 52 -10.94 -0.61 -14.64
N THR A 53 -10.35 -0.45 -15.82
CA THR A 53 -9.11 -1.14 -16.21
C THR A 53 -7.99 -0.80 -15.22
N LEU A 54 -7.51 -1.78 -14.48
CA LEU A 54 -6.57 -1.60 -13.38
C LEU A 54 -5.37 -2.55 -13.47
N GLY A 55 -4.23 -2.08 -12.93
CA GLY A 55 -3.03 -2.90 -12.78
C GLY A 55 -3.00 -3.65 -11.45
N TYR A 56 -2.56 -4.91 -11.52
CA TYR A 56 -2.42 -5.81 -10.37
C TYR A 56 -1.06 -6.49 -10.40
N GLN A 57 -0.38 -6.52 -9.26
CA GLN A 57 0.80 -7.34 -9.08
C GLN A 57 0.39 -8.77 -8.77
N VAL A 58 0.90 -9.73 -9.52
CA VAL A 58 0.69 -11.16 -9.25
C VAL A 58 1.84 -11.67 -8.38
N LEU A 59 1.51 -12.25 -7.23
CA LEU A 59 2.51 -12.79 -6.32
C LEU A 59 3.31 -13.92 -6.96
N ALA A 60 4.56 -14.05 -6.55
CA ALA A 60 5.34 -15.26 -6.83
C ALA A 60 4.65 -16.45 -6.15
N ASN A 61 4.59 -17.57 -6.85
CA ASN A 61 3.91 -18.79 -6.41
C ASN A 61 2.38 -18.65 -6.24
N THR A 62 1.76 -17.64 -6.89
CA THR A 62 0.32 -17.64 -7.05
C THR A 62 -0.04 -18.89 -7.85
N GLY A 63 -0.63 -19.87 -7.16
CA GLY A 63 -0.79 -21.22 -7.71
C GLY A 63 -1.83 -21.29 -8.81
N ASP A 64 -1.50 -22.04 -9.85
CA ASP A 64 -2.51 -22.70 -10.64
C ASP A 64 -3.11 -23.82 -9.76
N ARG A 65 -4.39 -23.75 -9.43
CA ARG A 65 -5.08 -24.75 -8.62
C ARG A 65 -4.93 -26.16 -9.17
N SER A 66 -4.70 -26.29 -10.48
CA SER A 66 -4.56 -27.57 -11.16
C SER A 66 -3.17 -28.19 -11.03
N THR A 67 -2.12 -27.38 -10.89
CA THR A 67 -0.73 -27.82 -10.93
C THR A 67 0.10 -27.42 -9.71
N GLY A 68 -0.42 -26.54 -8.85
CA GLY A 68 0.29 -26.03 -7.68
C GLY A 68 1.51 -25.14 -7.99
N GLY A 69 1.72 -24.80 -9.26
CA GLY A 69 2.85 -23.98 -9.71
C GLY A 69 2.50 -22.51 -9.88
N ASP A 70 3.50 -21.70 -10.20
CA ASP A 70 3.33 -20.28 -10.49
C ASP A 70 2.51 -20.10 -11.79
N ILE A 71 1.33 -19.48 -11.69
CA ILE A 71 0.45 -19.23 -12.83
C ILE A 71 0.97 -18.11 -13.74
N PHE A 72 1.75 -17.17 -13.19
CA PHE A 72 2.09 -15.93 -13.91
C PHE A 72 2.71 -16.15 -15.30
N PRO A 73 3.65 -17.10 -15.52
CA PRO A 73 4.22 -17.35 -16.85
C PRO A 73 3.22 -17.81 -17.91
N LYS A 74 2.04 -18.29 -17.48
CA LYS A 74 0.97 -18.76 -18.37
C LYS A 74 -0.02 -17.67 -18.74
N LEU A 75 -0.02 -16.52 -18.01
CA LEU A 75 -0.95 -15.42 -18.22
C LEU A 75 -0.60 -14.66 -19.50
N LYS A 76 -1.61 -14.38 -20.33
CA LYS A 76 -1.47 -13.66 -21.60
C LYS A 76 -2.62 -12.69 -21.80
N SER A 77 -2.37 -11.61 -22.54
CA SER A 77 -3.44 -10.71 -22.99
C SER A 77 -4.50 -11.49 -23.78
N GLY A 78 -5.76 -11.14 -23.57
CA GLY A 78 -6.93 -11.82 -24.15
C GLY A 78 -7.47 -12.99 -23.32
N MET A 79 -6.82 -13.36 -22.22
CA MET A 79 -7.36 -14.39 -21.32
C MET A 79 -8.38 -13.78 -20.35
N THR A 80 -9.52 -14.46 -20.21
CA THR A 80 -10.48 -14.19 -19.13
C THR A 80 -10.05 -14.91 -17.86
N ILE A 81 -10.09 -14.23 -16.73
CA ILE A 81 -9.68 -14.78 -15.43
C ILE A 81 -10.71 -14.50 -14.34
N ASP A 82 -10.80 -15.41 -13.38
CA ASP A 82 -11.29 -15.14 -12.03
C ASP A 82 -10.07 -14.85 -11.15
N MET A 83 -10.13 -13.74 -10.40
CA MET A 83 -9.00 -13.31 -9.59
C MET A 83 -9.46 -12.85 -8.21
N ARG A 84 -8.63 -13.18 -7.19
CA ARG A 84 -8.74 -12.56 -5.86
C ARG A 84 -7.48 -11.75 -5.59
N TYR A 85 -7.66 -10.56 -5.05
CA TYR A 85 -6.56 -9.64 -4.75
C TYR A 85 -6.80 -8.86 -3.47
N TYR A 86 -5.70 -8.42 -2.85
CA TYR A 86 -5.73 -7.42 -1.79
C TYR A 86 -5.78 -6.02 -2.38
N ARG A 87 -6.69 -5.18 -1.85
CA ARG A 87 -6.76 -3.76 -2.24
C ARG A 87 -5.48 -3.01 -1.83
N ILE A 88 -5.33 -1.79 -2.33
CA ILE A 88 -4.30 -0.88 -1.84
C ILE A 88 -4.57 -0.57 -0.37
N ILE A 89 -3.52 -0.65 0.46
CA ILE A 89 -3.56 -0.38 1.89
C ILE A 89 -2.51 0.66 2.21
N ASP A 90 -2.87 1.62 3.08
CA ASP A 90 -1.91 2.54 3.66
C ASP A 90 -1.10 1.83 4.74
N LEU A 91 0.22 1.86 4.59
CA LEU A 91 1.18 1.37 5.56
C LEU A 91 1.66 2.49 6.47
N MET A 92 1.66 3.71 5.94
CA MET A 92 2.06 4.90 6.65
C MET A 92 1.36 6.12 6.04
N VAL A 93 0.84 6.98 6.88
CA VAL A 93 0.40 8.34 6.54
C VAL A 93 0.89 9.25 7.66
N ALA A 94 1.86 10.10 7.39
CA ALA A 94 2.50 10.92 8.41
C ALA A 94 2.83 12.33 7.91
N LYS A 95 2.90 13.30 8.83
CA LYS A 95 3.53 14.60 8.52
C LYS A 95 5.00 14.38 8.19
N THR A 96 5.50 15.12 7.21
CA THR A 96 6.90 15.03 6.78
C THR A 96 7.81 15.55 7.89
N THR A 97 8.67 14.68 8.43
CA THR A 97 9.81 14.97 9.29
C THR A 97 11.00 14.12 8.83
N PRO A 98 12.23 14.43 9.26
CA PRO A 98 13.38 13.57 8.92
C PRO A 98 13.19 12.11 9.34
N GLU A 99 12.52 11.88 10.48
CA GLU A 99 12.25 10.54 11.03
C GLU A 99 11.24 9.79 10.14
N THR A 100 10.12 10.44 9.78
CA THR A 100 9.08 9.81 8.96
C THR A 100 9.55 9.57 7.52
N GLU A 101 10.41 10.44 6.97
CA GLU A 101 11.05 10.21 5.68
C GLU A 101 11.99 9.00 5.70
N LYS A 102 12.79 8.87 6.77
CA LYS A 102 13.67 7.71 6.95
C LYS A 102 12.89 6.41 7.10
N GLU A 103 11.79 6.44 7.84
CA GLU A 103 10.90 5.30 8.01
C GLU A 103 10.26 4.89 6.68
N ALA A 104 9.71 5.84 5.93
CA ALA A 104 9.15 5.59 4.60
C ALA A 104 10.20 5.00 3.64
N ALA A 105 11.41 5.56 3.62
CA ALA A 105 12.51 5.04 2.81
C ALA A 105 12.89 3.60 3.21
N SER A 106 12.84 3.27 4.49
CA SER A 106 13.09 1.90 4.98
C SER A 106 12.02 0.92 4.47
N MET A 107 10.73 1.32 4.50
CA MET A 107 9.63 0.50 3.96
C MET A 107 9.75 0.27 2.44
N ILE A 108 10.23 1.28 1.70
CA ILE A 108 10.45 1.16 0.25
C ILE A 108 11.62 0.22 -0.06
N SER A 109 12.72 0.34 0.69
CA SER A 109 13.93 -0.49 0.46
C SER A 109 13.75 -1.94 0.89
N ASP A 110 12.94 -2.16 1.92
CA ASP A 110 12.64 -3.49 2.46
C ASP A 110 11.16 -3.57 2.87
N PRO A 111 10.27 -3.90 1.93
CA PRO A 111 8.84 -4.01 2.22
C PRO A 111 8.50 -5.01 3.33
N ALA A 112 9.40 -5.96 3.61
CA ALA A 112 9.23 -6.91 4.72
C ALA A 112 9.27 -6.22 6.09
N LYS A 113 9.83 -5.02 6.18
CA LYS A 113 9.83 -4.20 7.40
C LYS A 113 8.55 -3.40 7.61
N ALA A 114 7.69 -3.36 6.60
CA ALA A 114 6.41 -2.68 6.74
C ALA A 114 5.50 -3.49 7.70
N PRO A 115 4.99 -2.86 8.75
CA PRO A 115 4.13 -3.52 9.73
C PRO A 115 2.90 -4.15 9.04
N GLY A 116 2.53 -5.37 9.44
CA GLY A 116 1.32 -6.05 8.94
C GLY A 116 1.47 -6.86 7.66
N ILE A 117 2.49 -6.64 6.84
CA ILE A 117 2.72 -7.43 5.62
C ILE A 117 3.34 -8.80 5.96
N LEU A 118 4.10 -8.89 7.03
CA LEU A 118 4.89 -10.07 7.40
C LEU A 118 4.07 -11.28 7.85
N ASN A 119 2.86 -11.08 8.36
CA ASN A 119 2.07 -12.18 8.93
C ASN A 119 1.43 -13.09 7.88
N THR A 120 1.41 -12.67 6.62
CA THR A 120 0.79 -13.44 5.52
C THR A 120 1.80 -14.16 4.63
N GLY A 121 3.11 -13.96 4.79
CA GLY A 121 4.14 -14.47 3.89
C GLY A 121 4.13 -13.82 2.49
N VAL A 122 3.31 -12.80 2.30
CA VAL A 122 3.06 -12.13 1.03
C VAL A 122 4.09 -11.04 0.79
N LYS A 123 4.90 -11.18 -0.28
CA LYS A 123 5.81 -10.12 -0.73
C LYS A 123 5.02 -9.12 -1.58
N VAL A 124 4.56 -8.05 -0.98
CA VAL A 124 3.88 -6.96 -1.71
C VAL A 124 4.88 -5.87 -2.11
N LYS A 125 4.67 -5.27 -3.27
CA LYS A 125 5.36 -4.02 -3.62
C LYS A 125 4.71 -2.87 -2.87
N VAL A 126 5.54 -1.92 -2.50
CA VAL A 126 5.11 -0.67 -1.87
C VAL A 126 5.55 0.51 -2.73
N TRP A 127 4.85 1.62 -2.59
CA TRP A 127 5.17 2.86 -3.26
C TRP A 127 4.86 4.03 -2.32
N GLN A 128 5.51 5.16 -2.58
CA GLN A 128 5.45 6.35 -1.75
C GLN A 128 4.88 7.52 -2.53
N VAL A 129 4.08 8.33 -1.85
CA VAL A 129 3.73 9.69 -2.26
C VAL A 129 4.21 10.64 -1.19
N LYS A 130 4.88 11.71 -1.61
CA LYS A 130 5.38 12.77 -0.74
C LYS A 130 5.05 14.11 -1.40
N GLY A 131 4.64 15.08 -0.60
CA GLY A 131 4.36 16.43 -1.09
C GLY A 131 3.65 17.28 -0.05
N MET A 132 3.03 18.36 -0.53
CA MET A 132 2.21 19.24 0.29
C MET A 132 0.74 18.89 0.18
N VAL A 133 0.03 18.94 1.29
CA VAL A 133 -1.42 18.77 1.35
C VAL A 133 -2.09 19.95 0.66
N VAL A 134 -2.90 19.68 -0.34
CA VAL A 134 -3.81 20.66 -0.97
C VAL A 134 -5.14 20.66 -0.23
N ARG A 135 -5.67 19.45 0.03
CA ARG A 135 -6.95 19.26 0.68
C ARG A 135 -7.01 17.90 1.35
N THR A 136 -7.76 17.82 2.45
CA THR A 136 -8.18 16.57 3.08
C THR A 136 -9.66 16.32 2.84
N ASP A 137 -10.03 15.07 2.57
CA ASP A 137 -11.41 14.63 2.40
C ASP A 137 -11.70 13.57 3.47
N MET A 138 -12.28 14.01 4.59
CA MET A 138 -12.57 13.15 5.73
C MET A 138 -13.65 12.11 5.41
N ALA A 139 -14.63 12.46 4.57
CA ALA A 139 -15.71 11.55 4.20
C ALA A 139 -15.19 10.42 3.30
N ALA A 140 -14.37 10.77 2.31
CA ALA A 140 -13.73 9.80 1.42
C ALA A 140 -12.46 9.18 2.02
N LYS A 141 -11.96 9.69 3.17
CA LYS A 141 -10.70 9.29 3.80
C LYS A 141 -9.52 9.35 2.83
N LYS A 142 -9.35 10.49 2.18
CA LYS A 142 -8.32 10.74 1.16
C LYS A 142 -7.63 12.07 1.38
N ILE A 143 -6.44 12.20 0.77
CA ILE A 143 -5.65 13.43 0.75
C ILE A 143 -5.37 13.77 -0.71
N ASP A 144 -5.54 15.04 -1.07
CA ASP A 144 -5.04 15.58 -2.32
C ASP A 144 -3.66 16.20 -2.03
N ILE A 145 -2.62 15.71 -2.71
CA ILE A 145 -1.20 16.03 -2.49
C ILE A 145 -0.63 16.61 -3.77
N VAL A 146 0.19 17.66 -3.67
CA VAL A 146 0.93 18.23 -4.79
C VAL A 146 2.43 18.16 -4.50
N ASP A 147 3.24 17.90 -5.54
CA ASP A 147 4.69 18.04 -5.45
C ASP A 147 5.04 19.52 -5.21
N PRO A 148 5.86 19.87 -4.22
CA PRO A 148 6.26 21.27 -3.96
C PRO A 148 6.99 21.92 -5.13
N ASN A 149 7.57 21.14 -6.03
CA ASN A 149 8.23 21.65 -7.26
C ASN A 149 7.25 21.85 -8.42
N GLY A 150 5.95 21.69 -8.18
CA GLY A 150 4.90 21.76 -9.20
C GLY A 150 4.55 20.40 -9.77
N GLY A 151 3.38 20.30 -10.35
CA GLY A 151 2.89 19.05 -10.93
C GLY A 151 1.39 18.86 -10.79
N MET A 152 0.92 17.67 -11.16
CA MET A 152 -0.47 17.32 -10.98
C MET A 152 -0.78 17.02 -9.51
N VAL A 153 -1.99 17.39 -9.08
CA VAL A 153 -2.50 16.98 -7.77
C VAL A 153 -2.76 15.48 -7.80
N TYR A 154 -2.13 14.77 -6.89
CA TYR A 154 -2.32 13.36 -6.68
C TYR A 154 -3.36 13.13 -5.56
N ARG A 155 -4.42 12.37 -5.85
CA ARG A 155 -5.39 11.95 -4.85
C ARG A 155 -5.04 10.57 -4.32
N THR A 156 -4.83 10.46 -3.00
CA THR A 156 -4.45 9.19 -2.38
C THR A 156 -5.53 8.12 -2.54
N PRO A 157 -5.16 6.83 -2.46
CA PRO A 157 -6.12 5.78 -2.17
C PRO A 157 -6.87 6.07 -0.85
N TRP A 158 -7.87 5.26 -0.58
CA TRP A 158 -8.57 5.30 0.69
C TRP A 158 -7.63 4.94 1.85
N ILE A 159 -7.58 5.81 2.87
CA ILE A 159 -6.78 5.60 4.09
C ILE A 159 -7.62 4.77 5.05
N LYS A 160 -7.17 3.54 5.31
CA LYS A 160 -7.89 2.55 6.11
C LYS A 160 -7.42 2.52 7.56
N SER A 161 -6.10 2.64 7.79
CA SER A 161 -5.53 2.51 9.13
C SER A 161 -6.07 3.57 10.08
N LYS A 162 -6.25 3.21 11.35
CA LYS A 162 -6.70 4.15 12.38
C LYS A 162 -5.71 5.30 12.57
N GLU A 163 -4.43 4.98 12.54
CA GLU A 163 -3.32 5.92 12.65
C GLU A 163 -3.29 6.88 11.46
N GLY A 164 -3.45 6.35 10.24
CA GLY A 164 -3.55 7.18 9.03
C GLY A 164 -4.77 8.10 9.05
N GLN A 165 -5.92 7.62 9.54
CA GLN A 165 -7.12 8.47 9.70
C GLN A 165 -6.93 9.52 10.79
N ALA A 166 -6.25 9.21 11.90
CA ALA A 166 -5.92 10.20 12.93
C ALA A 166 -4.97 11.27 12.36
N THR A 167 -3.97 10.86 11.58
CA THR A 167 -3.09 11.81 10.88
C THR A 167 -3.89 12.67 9.90
N LEU A 168 -4.74 12.06 9.06
CA LEU A 168 -5.60 12.76 8.11
C LEU A 168 -6.41 13.87 8.79
N ALA A 169 -6.98 13.59 9.97
CA ALA A 169 -7.76 14.56 10.74
C ALA A 169 -6.93 15.73 11.26
N SER A 170 -5.63 15.58 11.40
CA SER A 170 -4.68 16.60 11.89
C SER A 170 -4.05 17.43 10.78
N LEU A 171 -4.12 16.98 9.53
CA LEU A 171 -3.49 17.64 8.38
C LEU A 171 -4.26 18.88 7.96
N LYS A 172 -3.51 19.88 7.51
CA LYS A 172 -4.03 21.15 6.96
C LYS A 172 -3.40 21.41 5.60
N PRO A 173 -4.07 22.16 4.70
CA PRO A 173 -3.45 22.64 3.48
C PRO A 173 -2.11 23.33 3.77
N GLY A 174 -1.07 22.96 2.99
CA GLY A 174 0.30 23.41 3.17
C GLY A 174 1.17 22.54 4.08
N ASP A 175 0.61 21.60 4.85
CA ASP A 175 1.42 20.63 5.61
C ASP A 175 2.17 19.72 4.66
N GLY A 176 3.44 19.42 4.95
CA GLY A 176 4.17 18.35 4.31
C GLY A 176 3.64 16.99 4.76
N VAL A 177 3.43 16.07 3.82
CA VAL A 177 2.96 14.72 4.10
C VAL A 177 3.77 13.68 3.33
N VAL A 178 4.00 12.53 3.97
CA VAL A 178 4.55 11.33 3.36
C VAL A 178 3.57 10.17 3.59
N CYS A 179 3.26 9.45 2.51
CA CYS A 179 2.36 8.31 2.55
C CYS A 179 3.05 7.12 1.87
N VAL A 180 2.94 5.94 2.45
CA VAL A 180 3.39 4.67 1.89
C VAL A 180 2.21 3.75 1.74
N PHE A 181 2.04 3.17 0.54
CA PHE A 181 0.94 2.29 0.19
C PHE A 181 1.45 0.98 -0.41
N THR A 182 0.68 -0.09 -0.24
CA THR A 182 0.86 -1.32 -1.01
C THR A 182 0.31 -1.16 -2.42
N GLN A 183 0.77 -1.99 -3.36
CA GLN A 183 0.08 -2.18 -4.64
C GLN A 183 -1.10 -3.14 -4.50
N ARG A 184 -2.06 -3.08 -5.44
CA ARG A 184 -3.07 -4.14 -5.60
C ARG A 184 -2.34 -5.45 -5.89
N THR A 185 -2.58 -6.47 -5.09
CA THR A 185 -1.78 -7.69 -5.11
C THR A 185 -2.68 -8.90 -5.29
N ALA A 186 -2.62 -9.51 -6.49
CA ALA A 186 -3.34 -10.73 -6.80
C ALA A 186 -2.64 -11.92 -6.14
N PHE A 187 -3.39 -12.70 -5.36
CA PHE A 187 -2.91 -13.89 -4.67
C PHE A 187 -3.60 -15.17 -5.15
N GLU A 188 -4.64 -15.03 -5.96
CA GLU A 188 -5.32 -16.12 -6.65
C GLU A 188 -5.71 -15.65 -8.05
N VAL A 189 -5.31 -16.39 -9.08
CA VAL A 189 -5.64 -16.11 -10.47
C VAL A 189 -5.98 -17.45 -11.15
N VAL A 190 -7.19 -17.56 -11.68
CA VAL A 190 -7.71 -18.76 -12.32
C VAL A 190 -8.16 -18.42 -13.75
N PRO A 191 -7.43 -18.86 -14.79
CA PRO A 191 -7.91 -18.72 -16.15
C PRO A 191 -9.24 -19.44 -16.36
N ILE A 192 -10.14 -18.80 -17.11
CA ILE A 192 -11.42 -19.38 -17.51
C ILE A 192 -11.27 -19.81 -18.99
N HIS A 193 -11.63 -21.02 -19.28
CA HIS A 193 -11.60 -21.60 -20.63
C HIS A 193 -12.95 -21.46 -21.32
#